data_811c2ef98d3c6b43b0a458e7023edae7
#
_entry.id   811c2ef98d3c6b43b0a458e7023edae7
#
_cell.length_a   1.000
_cell.length_b   1.000
_cell.length_c   1.000
_cell.angle_alpha   90.00
_cell.angle_beta   90.00
_cell.angle_gamma   90.00
#
_symmetry.space_group_name_H-M   'P 1'
#
loop_
_entity.id
_entity.type
_entity.pdbx_description
1 polymer ?
#
loop_
_entity_poly.entity_id
_entity_poly.type
_entity_poly.pdbx_seq_one_letter_code
_entity_poly.pdbx_strand_id
1 'polypeptide(L)'
;MKSIGIIEDISIDYKTQKPKILLMLNERESLSSLEELKKDKLSIEIKKYRKNRSLDANAYMWVLISKLEEKLNISKDIIYKDAIRNIGVYEVIPVKNEATERFIEAWTKNGLGWVCETTKSKLEGYTNVLAYYGSSTYDTAEMSRLIDLIVQECKQFNIETMSKLELDSLIESWGATK
;
A
#
# COMPACT_ATOMS: atom_id res chain seq x y z
N MET A 1 -15.33 25.06 3.56
CA MET A 1 -16.05 23.81 3.86
C MET A 1 -15.68 22.76 2.83
N LYS A 2 -15.52 21.51 3.22
CA LYS A 2 -15.30 20.35 2.33
C LYS A 2 -16.28 19.27 2.74
N SER A 3 -17.06 18.72 1.82
CA SER A 3 -18.09 17.72 2.12
C SER A 3 -18.12 16.63 1.05
N ILE A 4 -18.67 15.48 1.40
CA ILE A 4 -18.91 14.36 0.49
C ILE A 4 -20.42 14.27 0.27
N GLY A 5 -20.82 13.95 -0.96
CA GLY A 5 -22.23 13.83 -1.31
C GLY A 5 -22.43 13.20 -2.68
N ILE A 6 -23.68 13.13 -3.08
CA ILE A 6 -24.09 12.67 -4.40
C ILE A 6 -24.82 13.79 -5.17
N ILE A 7 -24.75 13.76 -6.48
CA ILE A 7 -25.61 14.58 -7.33
C ILE A 7 -26.95 13.88 -7.39
N GLU A 8 -27.98 14.53 -6.88
CA GLU A 8 -29.34 14.01 -6.87
C GLU A 8 -30.12 14.39 -8.15
N ASP A 9 -29.91 15.63 -8.62
CA ASP A 9 -30.54 16.12 -9.85
C ASP A 9 -29.65 17.14 -10.58
N ILE A 10 -29.82 17.18 -11.90
CA ILE A 10 -29.22 18.18 -12.79
C ILE A 10 -30.33 18.73 -13.67
N SER A 11 -30.60 20.03 -13.58
CA SER A 11 -31.62 20.73 -14.39
C SER A 11 -31.05 22.03 -14.97
N ILE A 12 -31.80 22.65 -15.88
CA ILE A 12 -31.48 23.96 -16.47
C ILE A 12 -32.47 24.97 -15.95
N ASP A 13 -31.97 26.07 -15.42
CA ASP A 13 -32.82 27.20 -15.08
C ASP A 13 -33.32 27.90 -16.33
N TYR A 14 -34.65 27.87 -16.56
CA TYR A 14 -35.26 28.40 -17.78
C TYR A 14 -35.09 29.92 -17.99
N LYS A 15 -34.89 30.70 -16.90
CA LYS A 15 -34.71 32.13 -17.00
C LYS A 15 -33.29 32.52 -17.32
N THR A 16 -32.32 31.82 -16.71
CA THR A 16 -30.90 32.17 -16.81
C THR A 16 -30.13 31.27 -17.77
N GLN A 17 -30.75 30.17 -18.25
CA GLN A 17 -30.14 29.13 -19.10
C GLN A 17 -28.87 28.50 -18.45
N LYS A 18 -28.76 28.60 -17.14
CA LYS A 18 -27.61 28.05 -16.38
C LYS A 18 -27.95 26.69 -15.78
N PRO A 19 -26.97 25.78 -15.68
CA PRO A 19 -27.18 24.51 -15.01
C PRO A 19 -27.42 24.72 -13.52
N LYS A 20 -28.41 24.03 -12.98
CA LYS A 20 -28.64 23.85 -11.54
C LYS A 20 -28.27 22.44 -11.17
N ILE A 21 -27.52 22.29 -10.10
CA ILE A 21 -27.12 20.98 -9.57
C ILE A 21 -27.65 20.88 -8.15
N LEU A 22 -28.43 19.82 -7.89
CA LEU A 22 -28.88 19.48 -6.53
C LEU A 22 -27.92 18.45 -5.96
N LEU A 23 -27.30 18.82 -4.84
CA LEU A 23 -26.35 17.96 -4.13
C LEU A 23 -26.98 17.51 -2.81
N MET A 24 -26.94 16.21 -2.55
CA MET A 24 -27.23 15.64 -1.24
C MET A 24 -25.90 15.39 -0.53
N LEU A 25 -25.68 16.08 0.58
CA LEU A 25 -24.46 15.98 1.40
C LEU A 25 -24.63 14.97 2.52
N ASN A 26 -23.58 14.21 2.83
CA ASN A 26 -23.65 13.16 3.85
C ASN A 26 -23.63 13.72 5.29
N GLU A 27 -23.09 14.93 5.50
CA GLU A 27 -22.90 15.49 6.82
C GLU A 27 -24.00 16.50 7.17
N ARG A 28 -24.72 16.25 8.28
CA ARG A 28 -25.77 17.16 8.77
C ARG A 28 -25.25 18.50 9.32
N GLU A 29 -24.02 18.50 9.84
CA GLU A 29 -23.39 19.70 10.43
C GLU A 29 -23.11 20.82 9.40
N SER A 30 -23.20 20.46 8.11
CA SER A 30 -22.97 21.41 7.02
C SER A 30 -24.09 22.44 6.81
N LEU A 31 -25.28 22.22 7.38
CA LEU A 31 -26.46 23.08 7.10
C LEU A 31 -26.27 24.50 7.60
N SER A 32 -25.80 24.71 8.83
CA SER A 32 -25.59 26.05 9.40
C SER A 32 -24.53 26.84 8.63
N SER A 33 -23.43 26.18 8.27
CA SER A 33 -22.35 26.78 7.48
C SER A 33 -22.79 27.11 6.06
N LEU A 34 -23.70 26.34 5.47
CA LEU A 34 -24.26 26.59 4.13
C LEU A 34 -25.26 27.74 4.15
N GLU A 35 -26.04 27.91 5.22
CA GLU A 35 -26.97 29.02 5.37
C GLU A 35 -26.25 30.36 5.42
N GLU A 36 -25.09 30.43 6.11
CA GLU A 36 -24.24 31.63 6.17
C GLU A 36 -23.73 32.00 4.75
N LEU A 37 -23.40 31.02 3.94
CA LEU A 37 -22.84 31.21 2.59
C LEU A 37 -23.91 31.42 1.50
N LYS A 38 -25.20 31.35 1.83
CA LYS A 38 -26.32 31.35 0.85
C LYS A 38 -26.37 32.57 -0.07
N LYS A 39 -25.81 33.66 0.35
CA LYS A 39 -25.83 34.94 -0.43
C LYS A 39 -24.52 35.24 -1.12
N ASP A 40 -23.49 34.43 -0.87
CA ASP A 40 -22.15 34.69 -1.36
C ASP A 40 -21.90 34.01 -2.72
N LYS A 41 -20.96 34.57 -3.47
CA LYS A 41 -20.45 33.94 -4.68
C LYS A 41 -19.44 32.87 -4.29
N LEU A 42 -19.75 31.62 -4.57
CA LEU A 42 -18.96 30.47 -4.17
C LEU A 42 -18.09 29.96 -5.32
N SER A 43 -16.91 29.47 -4.97
CA SER A 43 -16.12 28.59 -5.85
C SER A 43 -16.44 27.15 -5.50
N ILE A 44 -16.94 26.39 -6.48
CA ILE A 44 -17.38 25.00 -6.27
C ILE A 44 -16.51 24.10 -7.12
N GLU A 45 -15.86 23.14 -6.49
CA GLU A 45 -15.09 22.08 -7.15
C GLU A 45 -15.77 20.72 -6.90
N ILE A 46 -16.19 20.05 -7.97
CA ILE A 46 -16.82 18.73 -7.92
C ILE A 46 -15.83 17.72 -8.50
N LYS A 47 -15.38 16.77 -7.67
CA LYS A 47 -14.52 15.67 -8.09
C LYS A 47 -15.21 14.35 -7.76
N LYS A 48 -14.98 13.32 -8.57
CA LYS A 48 -15.40 11.96 -8.22
C LYS A 48 -14.79 11.63 -6.86
N TYR A 49 -15.67 11.32 -5.88
CA TYR A 49 -15.21 10.86 -4.58
C TYR A 49 -14.39 9.57 -4.79
N ARG A 50 -13.14 9.65 -4.47
CA ARG A 50 -12.33 8.47 -4.23
C ARG A 50 -12.17 8.45 -2.71
N LYS A 51 -12.72 7.41 -2.04
CA LYS A 51 -12.45 7.16 -0.64
C LYS A 51 -10.96 7.45 -0.45
N ASN A 52 -10.60 8.40 0.43
CA ASN A 52 -9.21 8.76 0.61
C ASN A 52 -8.44 7.44 0.60
N ARG A 53 -7.43 7.34 -0.25
CA ARG A 53 -6.51 6.22 -0.19
C ARG A 53 -6.03 6.19 1.26
N SER A 54 -6.74 5.42 2.08
CA SER A 54 -6.21 4.98 3.34
C SER A 54 -4.83 4.48 3.00
N LEU A 55 -3.81 4.92 3.70
CA LEU A 55 -2.41 4.58 3.54
C LEU A 55 -2.23 3.42 2.56
N ASP A 56 -1.61 3.66 1.40
CA ASP A 56 -1.26 2.60 0.46
C ASP A 56 -0.77 1.40 1.31
N ALA A 57 -1.21 0.21 1.01
CA ALA A 57 -0.84 -0.99 1.76
C ALA A 57 0.68 -1.05 2.00
N ASN A 58 1.45 -0.62 1.00
CA ASN A 58 2.90 -0.48 1.12
C ASN A 58 3.30 0.58 2.16
N ALA A 59 2.65 1.74 2.20
CA ALA A 59 2.93 2.77 3.21
C ALA A 59 2.58 2.29 4.62
N TYR A 60 1.46 1.58 4.77
CA TYR A 60 1.08 0.98 6.05
C TYR A 60 2.10 -0.05 6.53
N MET A 61 2.56 -0.92 5.66
CA MET A 61 3.64 -1.86 5.95
C MET A 61 4.87 -1.14 6.52
N TRP A 62 5.31 -0.06 5.87
CA TRP A 62 6.47 0.71 6.33
C TRP A 62 6.25 1.42 7.67
N VAL A 63 5.02 1.84 7.97
CA VAL A 63 4.66 2.37 9.30
C VAL A 63 4.84 1.29 10.37
N LEU A 64 4.36 0.07 10.12
CA LEU A 64 4.51 -1.05 11.05
C LEU A 64 5.98 -1.45 11.25
N ILE A 65 6.75 -1.54 10.17
CA ILE A 65 8.19 -1.83 10.22
C ILE A 65 8.93 -0.76 11.03
N SER A 66 8.58 0.52 10.89
CA SER A 66 9.19 1.58 11.69
C SER A 66 8.87 1.45 13.18
N LYS A 67 7.65 1.04 13.54
CA LYS A 67 7.28 0.75 14.93
C LYS A 67 8.05 -0.47 15.49
N LEU A 68 8.26 -1.50 14.66
CA LEU A 68 9.09 -2.66 15.04
C LEU A 68 10.56 -2.26 15.23
N GLU A 69 11.12 -1.42 14.35
CA GLU A 69 12.47 -0.86 14.49
C GLU A 69 12.66 -0.18 15.85
N GLU A 70 11.75 0.71 16.22
CA GLU A 70 11.77 1.42 17.50
C GLU A 70 11.67 0.46 18.70
N LYS A 71 10.81 -0.56 18.58
CA LYS A 71 10.56 -1.51 19.66
C LYS A 71 11.69 -2.52 19.87
N LEU A 72 12.27 -3.01 18.77
CA LEU A 72 13.28 -4.09 18.77
C LEU A 72 14.72 -3.57 18.72
N ASN A 73 14.91 -2.31 18.37
CA ASN A 73 16.22 -1.71 18.09
C ASN A 73 16.99 -2.46 16.97
N ILE A 74 16.24 -2.95 15.97
CA ILE A 74 16.74 -3.63 14.78
C ILE A 74 16.38 -2.75 13.58
N SER A 75 17.32 -2.52 12.65
CA SER A 75 17.02 -1.64 11.51
C SER A 75 15.87 -2.17 10.65
N LYS A 76 15.04 -1.26 10.17
CA LYS A 76 13.89 -1.58 9.28
C LYS A 76 14.28 -2.35 8.03
N ASP A 77 15.50 -2.14 7.54
CA ASP A 77 16.04 -2.88 6.39
C ASP A 77 16.18 -4.37 6.67
N ILE A 78 16.64 -4.72 7.89
CA ILE A 78 16.77 -6.10 8.33
C ILE A 78 15.38 -6.71 8.49
N ILE A 79 14.48 -6.04 9.21
CA ILE A 79 13.10 -6.51 9.44
C ILE A 79 12.39 -6.76 8.10
N TYR A 80 12.50 -5.83 7.16
CA TYR A 80 11.90 -5.97 5.85
C TYR A 80 12.48 -7.13 5.04
N LYS A 81 13.81 -7.28 4.99
CA LYS A 81 14.47 -8.38 4.29
C LYS A 81 14.12 -9.74 4.88
N ASP A 82 13.97 -9.83 6.20
CA ASP A 82 13.54 -11.06 6.86
C ASP A 82 12.08 -11.39 6.53
N ALA A 83 11.20 -10.38 6.50
CA ALA A 83 9.82 -10.56 6.06
C ALA A 83 9.74 -11.05 4.61
N ILE A 84 10.54 -10.52 3.69
CA ILE A 84 10.63 -10.98 2.27
C ILE A 84 11.06 -12.45 2.20
N ARG A 85 12.05 -12.86 2.97
CA ARG A 85 12.50 -14.28 3.02
C ARG A 85 11.40 -15.19 3.54
N ASN A 86 10.70 -14.78 4.59
CA ASN A 86 9.65 -15.57 5.22
C ASN A 86 8.41 -15.75 4.31
N ILE A 87 8.10 -14.77 3.46
CA ILE A 87 7.04 -14.89 2.43
C ILE A 87 7.45 -15.87 1.34
N GLY A 88 8.75 -15.94 1.02
CA GLY A 88 9.30 -16.99 0.17
C GLY A 88 8.93 -16.86 -1.31
N VAL A 89 8.70 -15.66 -1.83
CA VAL A 89 8.56 -15.42 -3.28
C VAL A 89 9.95 -15.35 -3.90
N TYR A 90 10.45 -16.47 -4.38
CA TYR A 90 11.79 -16.59 -4.95
C TYR A 90 11.87 -17.61 -6.09
N GLU A 91 12.92 -17.52 -6.88
CA GLU A 91 13.34 -18.53 -7.85
C GLU A 91 14.68 -19.15 -7.44
N VAL A 92 14.84 -20.44 -7.76
CA VAL A 92 16.12 -21.13 -7.57
C VAL A 92 16.86 -21.15 -8.90
N ILE A 93 17.95 -20.41 -8.97
CA ILE A 93 18.73 -20.23 -10.20
C ILE A 93 20.10 -20.88 -10.01
N PRO A 94 20.43 -21.94 -10.78
CA PRO A 94 21.78 -22.52 -10.77
C PRO A 94 22.73 -21.57 -11.52
N VAL A 95 23.69 -21.00 -10.82
CA VAL A 95 24.68 -20.06 -11.33
C VAL A 95 26.06 -20.71 -11.24
N LYS A 96 26.91 -20.52 -12.26
CA LYS A 96 28.31 -20.97 -12.20
C LYS A 96 29.02 -20.31 -11.01
N ASN A 97 29.85 -21.06 -10.30
CA ASN A 97 30.53 -20.57 -9.10
C ASN A 97 31.26 -19.25 -9.33
N GLU A 98 31.96 -19.13 -10.46
CA GLU A 98 32.68 -17.91 -10.85
C GLU A 98 31.83 -16.66 -11.13
N ALA A 99 30.53 -16.87 -11.39
CA ALA A 99 29.58 -15.81 -11.71
C ALA A 99 28.60 -15.48 -10.56
N THR A 100 28.64 -16.24 -9.48
CA THR A 100 27.65 -16.15 -8.38
C THR A 100 27.64 -14.76 -7.73
N GLU A 101 28.79 -14.20 -7.39
CA GLU A 101 28.87 -12.88 -6.78
C GLU A 101 28.33 -11.79 -7.70
N ARG A 102 28.69 -11.81 -8.98
CA ARG A 102 28.16 -10.88 -9.98
C ARG A 102 26.66 -10.95 -10.12
N PHE A 103 26.10 -12.16 -10.10
CA PHE A 103 24.67 -12.36 -10.16
C PHE A 103 23.98 -11.73 -8.94
N ILE A 104 24.47 -12.02 -7.73
CA ILE A 104 23.93 -11.48 -6.47
C ILE A 104 23.98 -9.95 -6.47
N GLU A 105 25.10 -9.35 -6.88
CA GLU A 105 25.22 -7.90 -6.98
C GLU A 105 24.23 -7.29 -7.98
N ALA A 106 24.04 -7.93 -9.13
CA ALA A 106 23.09 -7.44 -10.14
C ALA A 106 21.65 -7.56 -9.64
N TRP A 107 21.30 -8.67 -8.97
CA TRP A 107 19.98 -8.92 -8.43
C TRP A 107 19.61 -7.91 -7.33
N THR A 108 20.49 -7.70 -6.38
CA THR A 108 20.26 -6.81 -5.24
C THR A 108 20.19 -5.32 -5.61
N LYS A 109 20.72 -4.92 -6.76
CA LYS A 109 20.58 -3.55 -7.30
C LYS A 109 19.15 -3.18 -7.70
N ASN A 110 18.24 -4.14 -7.86
CA ASN A 110 16.85 -3.85 -8.19
C ASN A 110 16.05 -3.20 -7.05
N GLY A 111 16.54 -3.27 -5.79
CA GLY A 111 15.94 -2.60 -4.64
C GLY A 111 16.14 -3.35 -3.33
N LEU A 112 15.71 -2.72 -2.23
CA LEU A 112 15.96 -3.19 -0.87
C LEU A 112 15.46 -4.62 -0.61
N GLY A 113 14.29 -4.99 -1.14
CA GLY A 113 13.70 -6.33 -0.96
C GLY A 113 14.21 -7.40 -1.93
N TRP A 114 15.10 -7.04 -2.85
CA TRP A 114 15.70 -8.00 -3.77
C TRP A 114 16.91 -8.65 -3.10
N VAL A 115 16.68 -9.80 -2.49
CA VAL A 115 17.64 -10.50 -1.63
C VAL A 115 18.06 -11.80 -2.31
N CYS A 116 19.26 -12.25 -2.05
CA CYS A 116 19.74 -13.55 -2.47
C CYS A 116 20.24 -14.37 -1.30
N GLU A 117 20.02 -15.67 -1.37
CA GLU A 117 20.68 -16.69 -0.54
C GLU A 117 21.32 -17.75 -1.43
N THR A 118 22.34 -18.40 -0.92
CA THR A 118 23.04 -19.44 -1.69
C THR A 118 22.90 -20.78 -1.01
N THR A 119 22.71 -21.82 -1.82
CA THR A 119 22.72 -23.21 -1.35
C THR A 119 23.56 -24.09 -2.27
N LYS A 120 23.97 -25.23 -1.75
CA LYS A 120 24.76 -26.19 -2.53
C LYS A 120 23.96 -26.73 -3.71
N SER A 121 24.54 -26.66 -4.90
CA SER A 121 23.97 -27.28 -6.10
C SER A 121 24.34 -28.75 -6.21
N LYS A 122 23.48 -29.53 -6.83
CA LYS A 122 23.80 -30.93 -7.26
C LYS A 122 24.65 -30.93 -8.54
N LEU A 123 24.68 -29.84 -9.28
CA LEU A 123 25.51 -29.67 -10.47
C LEU A 123 26.92 -29.25 -10.05
N GLU A 124 27.91 -30.00 -10.50
CA GLU A 124 29.32 -29.68 -10.26
C GLU A 124 29.69 -28.34 -10.92
N GLY A 125 30.40 -27.47 -10.22
CA GLY A 125 30.76 -26.14 -10.70
C GLY A 125 29.66 -25.07 -10.60
N TYR A 126 28.51 -25.40 -9.99
CA TYR A 126 27.39 -24.49 -9.82
C TYR A 126 27.00 -24.29 -8.35
N THR A 127 26.47 -23.12 -8.07
CA THR A 127 25.81 -22.75 -6.81
C THR A 127 24.35 -22.43 -7.11
N ASN A 128 23.40 -22.95 -6.32
CA ASN A 128 22.01 -22.52 -6.39
C ASN A 128 21.84 -21.20 -5.66
N VAL A 129 21.35 -20.20 -6.37
CA VAL A 129 20.97 -18.91 -5.80
C VAL A 129 19.46 -18.89 -5.64
N LEU A 130 18.99 -18.71 -4.41
CA LEU A 130 17.60 -18.39 -4.10
C LEU A 130 17.44 -16.88 -4.27
N ALA A 131 16.85 -16.46 -5.37
CA ALA A 131 16.71 -15.09 -5.77
C ALA A 131 15.32 -14.59 -5.39
N TYR A 132 15.21 -13.89 -4.24
CA TYR A 132 13.95 -13.37 -3.71
C TYR A 132 13.57 -12.07 -4.42
N TYR A 133 12.30 -11.96 -4.77
CA TYR A 133 11.72 -10.76 -5.35
C TYR A 133 11.33 -9.74 -4.28
N GLY A 134 11.57 -8.46 -4.55
CA GLY A 134 11.09 -7.39 -3.70
C GLY A 134 9.57 -7.17 -3.81
N SER A 135 8.94 -6.66 -2.75
CA SER A 135 7.48 -6.47 -2.71
C SER A 135 6.91 -5.55 -3.80
N SER A 136 7.75 -4.81 -4.52
CA SER A 136 7.33 -4.01 -5.68
C SER A 136 6.78 -4.86 -6.84
N THR A 137 7.10 -6.15 -6.89
CA THR A 137 6.63 -7.10 -7.90
C THR A 137 5.46 -7.94 -7.42
N TYR A 138 5.13 -7.88 -6.12
CA TYR A 138 4.11 -8.71 -5.52
C TYR A 138 2.72 -8.40 -6.07
N ASP A 139 1.94 -9.46 -6.25
CA ASP A 139 0.51 -9.35 -6.48
C ASP A 139 -0.24 -9.03 -5.17
N THR A 140 -1.57 -8.90 -5.26
CA THR A 140 -2.42 -8.58 -4.11
C THR A 140 -2.35 -9.65 -3.02
N ALA A 141 -2.31 -10.93 -3.41
CA ALA A 141 -2.27 -12.04 -2.45
C ALA A 141 -0.91 -12.15 -1.76
N GLU A 142 0.18 -11.94 -2.49
CA GLU A 142 1.54 -11.92 -1.96
C GLU A 142 1.75 -10.73 -1.01
N MET A 143 1.24 -9.56 -1.38
CA MET A 143 1.29 -8.37 -0.54
C MET A 143 0.45 -8.51 0.73
N SER A 144 -0.72 -9.15 0.64
CA SER A 144 -1.55 -9.49 1.80
C SER A 144 -0.78 -10.37 2.80
N ARG A 145 -0.15 -11.43 2.31
CA ARG A 145 0.66 -12.32 3.16
C ARG A 145 1.81 -11.59 3.84
N LEU A 146 2.49 -10.69 3.12
CA LEU A 146 3.59 -9.89 3.67
C LEU A 146 3.10 -8.98 4.81
N ILE A 147 1.98 -8.29 4.60
CA ILE A 147 1.41 -7.40 5.62
C ILE A 147 0.89 -8.21 6.82
N ASP A 148 0.21 -9.33 6.58
CA ASP A 148 -0.27 -10.21 7.65
C ASP A 148 0.88 -10.72 8.53
N LEU A 149 2.02 -11.10 7.93
CA LEU A 149 3.21 -11.50 8.66
C LEU A 149 3.69 -10.36 9.60
N ILE A 150 3.87 -9.16 9.05
CA ILE A 150 4.34 -8.00 9.82
C ILE A 150 3.32 -7.60 10.91
N VAL A 151 2.02 -7.70 10.63
CA VAL A 151 0.97 -7.46 11.64
C VAL A 151 1.05 -8.49 12.77
N GLN A 152 1.31 -9.76 12.45
CA GLN A 152 1.50 -10.79 13.48
C GLN A 152 2.72 -10.51 14.36
N GLU A 153 3.84 -10.12 13.76
CA GLU A 153 5.03 -9.70 14.52
C GLU A 153 4.73 -8.50 15.42
N CYS A 154 4.08 -7.46 14.89
CA CYS A 154 3.66 -6.30 15.67
C CYS A 154 2.82 -6.71 16.91
N LYS A 155 1.87 -7.63 16.73
CA LYS A 155 1.02 -8.12 17.82
C LYS A 155 1.81 -8.85 18.91
N GLN A 156 2.83 -9.63 18.55
CA GLN A 156 3.70 -10.31 19.53
C GLN A 156 4.42 -9.30 20.46
N PHE A 157 4.71 -8.11 19.96
CA PHE A 157 5.36 -7.04 20.72
C PHE A 157 4.37 -6.00 21.29
N ASN A 158 3.06 -6.28 21.26
CA ASN A 158 1.99 -5.38 21.70
C ASN A 158 2.00 -4.01 20.99
N ILE A 159 2.34 -4.01 19.69
CA ILE A 159 2.26 -2.83 18.84
C ILE A 159 0.85 -2.78 18.24
N GLU A 160 0.18 -1.62 18.37
CA GLU A 160 -1.15 -1.38 17.81
C GLU A 160 -1.13 -1.44 16.28
N THR A 161 -2.07 -2.20 15.73
CA THR A 161 -2.27 -2.41 14.29
C THR A 161 -3.72 -2.12 13.89
N MET A 162 -3.96 -1.90 12.60
CA MET A 162 -5.33 -1.81 12.08
C MET A 162 -6.13 -3.09 12.35
N SER A 163 -7.45 -2.95 12.42
CA SER A 163 -8.35 -4.10 12.44
C SER A 163 -8.27 -4.87 11.12
N LYS A 164 -8.67 -6.16 11.14
CA LYS A 164 -8.65 -6.98 9.93
C LYS A 164 -9.53 -6.41 8.81
N LEU A 165 -10.69 -5.86 9.13
CA LEU A 165 -11.60 -5.23 8.15
C LEU A 165 -10.98 -4.01 7.47
N GLU A 166 -10.28 -3.18 8.23
CA GLU A 166 -9.57 -2.01 7.68
C GLU A 166 -8.41 -2.46 6.79
N LEU A 167 -7.69 -3.51 7.20
CA LEU A 167 -6.58 -4.06 6.46
C LEU A 167 -7.03 -4.68 5.13
N ASP A 168 -8.08 -5.51 5.14
CA ASP A 168 -8.62 -6.14 3.94
C ASP A 168 -9.08 -5.07 2.93
N SER A 169 -9.78 -4.02 3.38
CA SER A 169 -10.17 -2.88 2.54
C SER A 169 -8.97 -2.13 1.95
N LEU A 170 -7.87 -2.05 2.69
CA LEU A 170 -6.63 -1.42 2.24
C LEU A 170 -5.97 -2.23 1.11
N ILE A 171 -5.87 -3.55 1.29
CA ILE A 171 -5.26 -4.48 0.32
C ILE A 171 -6.08 -4.55 -0.97
N GLU A 172 -7.40 -4.63 -0.88
CA GLU A 172 -8.28 -4.58 -2.06
C GLU A 172 -8.09 -3.30 -2.86
N SER A 173 -7.97 -2.15 -2.20
CA SER A 173 -7.73 -0.87 -2.86
C SER A 173 -6.37 -0.81 -3.57
N TRP A 174 -5.37 -1.52 -3.06
CA TRP A 174 -4.04 -1.60 -3.66
C TRP A 174 -4.03 -2.48 -4.92
N GLY A 175 -4.73 -3.62 -4.90
CA GLY A 175 -4.87 -4.50 -6.07
C GLY A 175 -5.60 -3.85 -7.25
N ALA A 176 -6.53 -2.94 -6.98
CA ALA A 176 -7.27 -2.20 -8.01
C ALA A 176 -6.46 -1.06 -8.68
N THR A 177 -5.23 -0.80 -8.25
CA THR A 177 -4.40 0.34 -8.70
C THR A 177 -3.23 -0.10 -9.60
N LYS A 178 -3.01 -1.41 -9.75
CA LYS A 178 -2.13 -2.02 -10.75
C LYS A 178 -2.92 -2.36 -11.99
#